data_2e003757ad0d654cf4da3078b137b609
#
_entry.id   2e003757ad0d654cf4da3078b137b609
#
_cell.length_a   1.000
_cell.length_b   1.000
_cell.length_c   1.000
_cell.angle_alpha   90.00
_cell.angle_beta   90.00
_cell.angle_gamma   90.00
#
_symmetry.space_group_name_H-M   'P 1'
#
loop_
_entity.id
_entity.type
_entity.pdbx_description
1 polymer ?
#
loop_
_entity_poly.entity_id
_entity_poly.type
_entity_poly.pdbx_seq_one_letter_code
_entity_poly.pdbx_strand_id
1 'polypeptide(L)'
;NLRVIFGHGDALKVAAVMIVMALTGKWIACWLTQKIYRMSVLERNMMYGLSNAQAAATLAAVLVGYNIILPGGERLLNDDVLNGTVLLILVTCVVSSLITERAAKKLAMDDSEPGKESSTETEKILVSLANPDTIEDMMNLSLVIRDTKLKDNLLALHVINDDSTSDNLRMQSKRYLEKAAMTTTAANVSLKQLTRYDLNIASGIIHSVKENEVTSIITGLHRKANITDSYFGMLAGNLLKGLNCEIIISKFLIPVNTIKRIVIAVPPKAEYESGFPRWLEHFCRMGSTLGCRVHFFANEQTTARLQTWI
;
A
#
# COMPACT_ATOMS: atom_id res chain seq x y z
N ASN A 1 2.37 11.01 40.31
CA ASN A 1 1.07 11.14 40.96
C ASN A 1 0.30 12.31 40.32
N LEU A 2 -0.59 12.06 39.36
CA LEU A 2 -1.35 13.07 38.63
C LEU A 2 -2.10 14.06 39.57
N ARG A 3 -2.47 13.63 40.77
CA ARG A 3 -3.12 14.50 41.76
C ARG A 3 -2.23 15.64 42.27
N VAL A 4 -0.91 15.50 42.24
CA VAL A 4 0.04 16.54 42.65
C VAL A 4 0.14 17.64 41.60
N ILE A 5 -0.01 17.29 40.32
CA ILE A 5 0.05 18.22 39.19
C ILE A 5 -1.12 19.25 39.23
N PHE A 6 -2.31 18.78 39.62
CA PHE A 6 -3.51 19.63 39.69
C PHE A 6 -3.64 20.40 41.03
N GLY A 7 -2.83 20.04 42.04
CA GLY A 7 -2.87 20.70 43.35
C GLY A 7 -1.98 21.91 43.49
N HIS A 8 -0.97 22.10 42.63
CA HIS A 8 -0.03 23.22 42.68
C HIS A 8 -0.13 24.03 41.38
N GLY A 9 -0.68 25.24 41.43
CA GLY A 9 -0.87 26.09 40.25
C GLY A 9 0.43 26.43 39.49
N ASP A 10 1.58 26.33 40.13
CA ASP A 10 2.88 26.65 39.52
C ASP A 10 3.40 25.49 38.66
N ALA A 11 3.19 24.25 39.03
CA ALA A 11 3.51 23.07 38.19
C ALA A 11 2.74 23.09 36.86
N LEU A 12 1.48 23.52 36.88
CA LEU A 12 0.66 23.65 35.65
C LEU A 12 1.15 24.79 34.75
N LYS A 13 1.59 25.92 35.32
CA LYS A 13 2.19 27.04 34.55
C LYS A 13 3.49 26.61 33.87
N VAL A 14 4.37 25.93 34.61
CA VAL A 14 5.62 25.38 34.08
C VAL A 14 5.34 24.40 32.94
N ALA A 15 4.42 23.46 33.13
CA ALA A 15 4.02 22.51 32.09
C ALA A 15 3.47 23.22 30.84
N ALA A 16 2.60 24.22 31.01
CA ALA A 16 2.03 24.96 29.89
C ALA A 16 3.11 25.71 29.08
N VAL A 17 4.04 26.38 29.76
CA VAL A 17 5.17 27.04 29.09
C VAL A 17 6.04 26.04 28.33
N MET A 18 6.39 24.93 28.96
CA MET A 18 7.16 23.84 28.30
C MET A 18 6.47 23.30 27.04
N ILE A 19 5.16 23.03 27.11
CA ILE A 19 4.37 22.57 26.01
C ILE A 19 4.35 23.57 24.85
N VAL A 20 4.05 24.85 25.15
CA VAL A 20 3.99 25.88 24.14
C VAL A 20 5.34 26.06 23.45
N MET A 21 6.44 26.13 24.21
CA MET A 21 7.79 26.29 23.68
C MET A 21 8.20 25.08 22.81
N ALA A 22 7.88 23.85 23.24
CA ALA A 22 8.18 22.64 22.48
C ALA A 22 7.41 22.59 21.15
N LEU A 23 6.11 22.88 21.18
CA LEU A 23 5.26 22.87 19.99
C LEU A 23 5.65 23.97 19.00
N THR A 24 5.83 25.19 19.47
CA THR A 24 6.18 26.36 18.63
C THR A 24 7.59 26.23 18.05
N GLY A 25 8.57 25.84 18.85
CA GLY A 25 9.95 25.66 18.37
C GLY A 25 10.04 24.61 17.24
N LYS A 26 9.38 23.49 17.41
CA LYS A 26 9.33 22.45 16.36
C LYS A 26 8.54 22.91 15.14
N TRP A 27 7.45 23.65 15.33
CA TRP A 27 6.69 24.19 14.20
C TRP A 27 7.55 25.16 13.36
N ILE A 28 8.29 26.06 14.02
CA ILE A 28 9.23 26.98 13.34
C ILE A 28 10.32 26.20 12.59
N ALA A 29 10.90 25.18 13.21
CA ALA A 29 11.92 24.35 12.58
C ALA A 29 11.37 23.65 11.31
N CYS A 30 10.18 23.03 11.39
CA CYS A 30 9.55 22.39 10.24
C CYS A 30 9.16 23.41 9.16
N TRP A 31 8.71 24.60 9.53
CA TRP A 31 8.42 25.68 8.58
C TRP A 31 9.68 26.15 7.85
N LEU A 32 10.79 26.32 8.57
CA LEU A 32 12.07 26.69 7.97
C LEU A 32 12.58 25.62 7.02
N THR A 33 12.51 24.35 7.42
CA THR A 33 12.86 23.20 6.57
C THR A 33 12.02 23.18 5.30
N GLN A 34 10.68 23.38 5.41
CA GLN A 34 9.80 23.50 4.25
C GLN A 34 10.27 24.56 3.26
N LYS A 35 10.68 25.74 3.75
CA LYS A 35 11.14 26.86 2.92
C LYS A 35 12.47 26.54 2.21
N ILE A 36 13.42 25.94 2.94
CA ILE A 36 14.75 25.60 2.41
C ILE A 36 14.63 24.51 1.33
N TYR A 37 13.90 23.43 1.60
CA TYR A 37 13.78 22.29 0.72
C TYR A 37 12.60 22.34 -0.27
N ARG A 38 11.83 23.44 -0.25
CA ARG A 38 10.64 23.65 -1.10
C ARG A 38 9.61 22.53 -1.01
N MET A 39 9.44 21.97 0.19
CA MET A 39 8.50 20.89 0.46
C MET A 39 7.04 21.38 0.42
N SER A 40 6.10 20.46 0.17
CA SER A 40 4.67 20.74 0.24
C SER A 40 4.22 21.02 1.68
N VAL A 41 3.06 21.65 1.83
CA VAL A 41 2.44 21.89 3.15
C VAL A 41 2.07 20.55 3.84
N LEU A 42 1.71 19.53 3.08
CA LEU A 42 1.38 18.22 3.60
C LEU A 42 2.60 17.51 4.16
N GLU A 43 3.72 17.54 3.44
CA GLU A 43 5.00 16.98 3.90
C GLU A 43 5.50 17.68 5.16
N ARG A 44 5.39 19.03 5.23
CA ARG A 44 5.70 19.76 6.47
C ARG A 44 4.85 19.29 7.65
N ASN A 45 3.54 19.13 7.45
CA ASN A 45 2.64 18.71 8.53
C ASN A 45 2.95 17.27 8.97
N MET A 46 3.32 16.40 8.03
CA MET A 46 3.78 15.04 8.33
C MET A 46 5.07 15.06 9.15
N MET A 47 6.06 15.85 8.72
CA MET A 47 7.34 16.01 9.41
C MET A 47 7.14 16.59 10.82
N TYR A 48 6.28 17.61 10.97
CA TYR A 48 5.93 18.19 12.26
C TYR A 48 5.26 17.16 13.18
N GLY A 49 4.27 16.44 12.67
CA GLY A 49 3.61 15.38 13.44
C GLY A 49 4.60 14.32 13.94
N LEU A 50 5.43 13.76 13.05
CA LEU A 50 6.39 12.72 13.41
C LEU A 50 7.49 13.20 14.37
N SER A 51 7.95 14.44 14.24
CA SER A 51 9.02 14.98 15.08
C SER A 51 8.54 15.46 16.44
N ASN A 52 7.23 15.68 16.63
CA ASN A 52 6.71 16.35 17.81
C ASN A 52 6.55 15.45 19.03
N ALA A 53 6.47 14.11 18.86
CA ALA A 53 6.34 13.19 19.97
C ALA A 53 7.59 13.24 20.87
N GLN A 54 7.39 13.64 22.13
CA GLN A 54 8.39 13.55 23.19
C GLN A 54 8.18 12.22 23.92
N ALA A 55 9.28 11.52 24.24
CA ALA A 55 9.16 10.19 24.83
C ALA A 55 10.27 9.93 25.87
N ALA A 56 10.72 8.70 26.00
CA ALA A 56 11.66 8.23 27.00
C ALA A 56 12.96 9.06 27.12
N ALA A 57 13.51 9.53 26.00
CA ALA A 57 14.73 10.33 26.01
C ALA A 57 14.56 11.66 26.78
N THR A 58 13.42 12.33 26.59
CA THR A 58 13.10 13.58 27.32
C THR A 58 12.95 13.31 28.82
N LEU A 59 12.24 12.24 29.17
CA LEU A 59 12.07 11.85 30.59
C LEU A 59 13.42 11.47 31.22
N ALA A 60 14.26 10.72 30.50
CA ALA A 60 15.58 10.34 30.98
C ALA A 60 16.48 11.58 31.24
N ALA A 61 16.49 12.54 30.31
CA ALA A 61 17.26 13.77 30.47
C ALA A 61 16.80 14.59 31.69
N VAL A 62 15.49 14.71 31.90
CA VAL A 62 14.92 15.41 33.07
C VAL A 62 15.20 14.66 34.36
N LEU A 63 15.14 13.34 34.37
CA LEU A 63 15.48 12.54 35.56
C LEU A 63 16.96 12.66 35.93
N VAL A 64 17.87 12.73 34.95
CA VAL A 64 19.29 13.01 35.22
C VAL A 64 19.44 14.38 35.86
N GLY A 65 18.84 15.44 35.30
CA GLY A 65 18.88 16.78 35.87
C GLY A 65 18.25 16.89 37.28
N TYR A 66 17.18 16.13 37.51
CA TYR A 66 16.52 16.05 38.82
C TYR A 66 17.41 15.39 39.91
N ASN A 67 18.26 14.43 39.54
CA ASN A 67 19.17 13.75 40.45
C ASN A 67 20.49 14.54 40.73
N ILE A 68 20.76 15.63 40.00
CA ILE A 68 21.92 16.47 40.24
C ILE A 68 21.63 17.42 41.40
N ILE A 69 22.48 17.33 42.44
CA ILE A 69 22.43 18.21 43.61
C ILE A 69 23.53 19.29 43.44
N LEU A 70 23.15 20.54 43.49
CA LEU A 70 24.06 21.66 43.42
C LEU A 70 24.83 21.86 44.76
N PRO A 71 25.98 22.55 44.75
CA PRO A 71 26.78 22.77 45.96
C PRO A 71 26.01 23.43 47.12
N GLY A 72 24.86 24.08 46.85
CA GLY A 72 23.95 24.64 47.86
C GLY A 72 22.95 23.66 48.46
N GLY A 73 22.96 22.38 48.05
CA GLY A 73 22.01 21.35 48.54
C GLY A 73 20.66 21.32 47.77
N GLU A 74 20.45 22.23 46.85
CA GLU A 74 19.25 22.27 46.00
C GLU A 74 19.41 21.37 44.77
N ARG A 75 18.29 20.82 44.26
CA ARG A 75 18.26 20.03 43.02
C ARG A 75 18.33 20.97 41.82
N LEU A 76 19.04 20.55 40.75
CA LEU A 76 19.13 21.32 39.52
C LEU A 76 17.75 21.49 38.86
N LEU A 77 16.90 20.46 38.87
CA LEU A 77 15.52 20.54 38.46
C LEU A 77 14.60 20.18 39.62
N ASN A 78 13.52 20.94 39.78
CA ASN A 78 12.55 20.75 40.86
C ASN A 78 11.45 19.74 40.44
N ASP A 79 10.60 19.38 41.39
CA ASP A 79 9.48 18.47 41.19
C ASP A 79 8.47 18.97 40.16
N ASP A 80 8.31 20.30 40.02
CA ASP A 80 7.38 20.93 39.08
C ASP A 80 7.82 20.69 37.62
N VAL A 81 9.12 20.72 37.33
CA VAL A 81 9.68 20.43 36.00
C VAL A 81 9.52 18.98 35.68
N LEU A 82 9.75 18.06 36.64
CA LEU A 82 9.56 16.63 36.43
C LEU A 82 8.09 16.30 36.11
N ASN A 83 7.17 16.82 36.91
CA ASN A 83 5.74 16.64 36.72
C ASN A 83 5.25 17.30 35.41
N GLY A 84 5.76 18.51 35.09
CA GLY A 84 5.50 19.23 33.85
C GLY A 84 5.95 18.42 32.61
N THR A 85 7.09 17.72 32.73
CA THR A 85 7.59 16.86 31.63
C THR A 85 6.67 15.68 31.35
N VAL A 86 6.09 15.06 32.37
CA VAL A 86 5.12 13.97 32.17
C VAL A 86 3.90 14.49 31.40
N LEU A 87 3.40 15.66 31.75
CA LEU A 87 2.28 16.29 31.04
C LEU A 87 2.66 16.70 29.61
N LEU A 88 3.88 17.25 29.43
CA LEU A 88 4.44 17.54 28.11
C LEU A 88 4.45 16.32 27.20
N ILE A 89 4.95 15.19 27.67
CA ILE A 89 4.99 13.93 26.92
C ILE A 89 3.58 13.50 26.51
N LEU A 90 2.64 13.51 27.44
CA LEU A 90 1.25 13.12 27.16
C LEU A 90 0.63 13.99 26.07
N VAL A 91 0.72 15.31 26.22
CA VAL A 91 0.13 16.27 25.26
C VAL A 91 0.80 16.18 23.91
N THR A 92 2.14 16.14 23.86
CA THR A 92 2.87 16.08 22.58
C THR A 92 2.62 14.77 21.83
N CYS A 93 2.47 13.63 22.53
CA CYS A 93 2.12 12.36 21.90
C CYS A 93 0.71 12.37 21.28
N VAL A 94 -0.28 12.95 21.99
CA VAL A 94 -1.65 13.07 21.45
C VAL A 94 -1.67 14.00 20.23
N VAL A 95 -1.06 15.17 20.33
CA VAL A 95 -1.00 16.15 19.23
C VAL A 95 -0.25 15.55 18.03
N SER A 96 0.88 14.89 18.27
CA SER A 96 1.66 14.19 17.25
C SER A 96 0.82 13.16 16.50
N SER A 97 0.14 12.27 17.21
CA SER A 97 -0.70 11.23 16.63
C SER A 97 -1.79 11.80 15.72
N LEU A 98 -2.53 12.81 16.22
CA LEU A 98 -3.62 13.42 15.45
C LEU A 98 -3.14 14.14 14.18
N ILE A 99 -2.03 14.87 14.28
CA ILE A 99 -1.47 15.59 13.13
C ILE A 99 -0.91 14.62 12.10
N THR A 100 -0.15 13.62 12.56
CA THR A 100 0.43 12.59 11.67
C THR A 100 -0.65 11.82 10.93
N GLU A 101 -1.70 11.37 11.65
CA GLU A 101 -2.80 10.64 11.02
C GLU A 101 -3.51 11.47 9.93
N ARG A 102 -3.80 12.75 10.24
CA ARG A 102 -4.44 13.65 9.26
C ARG A 102 -3.54 13.97 8.06
N ALA A 103 -2.25 14.19 8.31
CA ALA A 103 -1.28 14.47 7.26
C ALA A 103 -1.06 13.24 6.36
N ALA A 104 -0.93 12.05 6.95
CA ALA A 104 -0.77 10.80 6.23
C ALA A 104 -1.98 10.49 5.33
N LYS A 105 -3.21 10.63 5.85
CA LYS A 105 -4.44 10.47 5.07
C LYS A 105 -4.50 11.42 3.87
N LYS A 106 -4.17 12.70 4.08
CA LYS A 106 -4.18 13.68 3.00
C LYS A 106 -3.07 13.42 1.97
N LEU A 107 -1.89 13.01 2.42
CA LEU A 107 -0.78 12.69 1.52
C LEU A 107 -1.14 11.48 0.64
N ALA A 108 -1.69 10.42 1.23
CA ALA A 108 -2.15 9.25 0.48
C ALA A 108 -3.24 9.59 -0.55
N MET A 109 -4.15 10.54 -0.22
CA MET A 109 -5.16 11.02 -1.17
C MET A 109 -4.55 11.88 -2.29
N ASP A 110 -3.57 12.73 -1.99
CA ASP A 110 -2.90 13.60 -2.96
C ASP A 110 -2.10 12.79 -3.98
N ASP A 111 -1.45 11.71 -3.52
CA ASP A 111 -0.77 10.75 -4.39
C ASP A 111 -1.74 9.94 -5.27
N SER A 112 -3.01 9.84 -4.85
CA SER A 112 -4.07 9.12 -5.54
C SER A 112 -4.99 10.04 -6.36
N GLU A 113 -4.63 11.30 -6.67
CA GLU A 113 -5.48 12.19 -7.45
C GLU A 113 -5.54 11.83 -8.94
N PRO A 114 -6.76 11.90 -9.59
CA PRO A 114 -6.89 11.71 -11.02
C PRO A 114 -6.05 12.75 -11.77
N GLY A 115 -5.10 12.28 -12.60
CA GLY A 115 -4.25 13.15 -13.43
C GLY A 115 -2.88 13.50 -12.86
N LYS A 116 -2.56 13.19 -11.62
CA LYS A 116 -1.16 13.01 -11.22
C LYS A 116 -0.75 11.63 -11.72
N GLU A 117 -0.18 11.58 -12.93
CA GLU A 117 0.54 10.39 -13.38
C GLU A 117 1.52 10.00 -12.27
N SER A 118 1.21 8.88 -11.60
CA SER A 118 2.24 8.18 -10.84
C SER A 118 3.36 7.93 -11.83
N SER A 119 4.44 8.69 -11.68
CA SER A 119 5.69 8.61 -12.43
C SER A 119 5.75 7.44 -13.41
N THR A 120 5.66 7.72 -14.72
CA THR A 120 6.24 6.96 -15.86
C THR A 120 6.26 5.43 -15.84
N GLU A 121 5.57 4.76 -14.94
CA GLU A 121 5.44 3.30 -15.00
C GLU A 121 4.43 2.96 -16.10
N THR A 122 4.94 2.56 -17.25
CA THR A 122 4.12 1.96 -18.31
C THR A 122 3.44 0.73 -17.74
N GLU A 123 2.10 0.69 -17.81
CA GLU A 123 1.31 -0.47 -17.39
C GLU A 123 1.84 -1.75 -18.04
N LYS A 124 2.17 -2.75 -17.23
CA LYS A 124 2.55 -4.09 -17.67
C LYS A 124 1.78 -5.13 -16.86
N ILE A 125 1.00 -5.95 -17.55
CA ILE A 125 0.18 -6.99 -16.94
C ILE A 125 0.81 -8.34 -17.21
N LEU A 126 1.12 -9.10 -16.16
CA LEU A 126 1.63 -10.44 -16.25
C LEU A 126 0.56 -11.46 -15.89
N VAL A 127 0.32 -12.44 -16.76
CA VAL A 127 -0.61 -13.54 -16.54
C VAL A 127 0.19 -14.80 -16.18
N SER A 128 0.00 -15.31 -14.96
CA SER A 128 0.65 -16.54 -14.51
C SER A 128 -0.16 -17.76 -14.91
N LEU A 129 0.36 -18.55 -15.83
CA LEU A 129 -0.28 -19.73 -16.40
C LEU A 129 0.10 -20.99 -15.61
N ALA A 130 -0.90 -21.67 -15.05
CA ALA A 130 -0.70 -22.93 -14.31
C ALA A 130 -1.66 -24.03 -14.74
N ASN A 131 -2.90 -23.69 -15.12
CA ASN A 131 -3.94 -24.63 -15.51
C ASN A 131 -4.38 -24.35 -16.95
N PRO A 132 -4.32 -25.34 -17.88
CA PRO A 132 -4.69 -25.18 -19.29
C PRO A 132 -6.15 -24.77 -19.48
N ASP A 133 -7.06 -25.14 -18.56
CA ASP A 133 -8.50 -24.87 -18.67
C ASP A 133 -8.83 -23.40 -18.40
N THR A 134 -7.99 -22.68 -17.65
CA THR A 134 -8.22 -21.29 -17.28
C THR A 134 -7.43 -20.28 -18.10
N ILE A 135 -6.53 -20.74 -19.00
CA ILE A 135 -5.64 -19.87 -19.78
C ILE A 135 -6.46 -18.86 -20.59
N GLU A 136 -7.46 -19.34 -21.32
CA GLU A 136 -8.28 -18.50 -22.20
C GLU A 136 -9.02 -17.42 -21.41
N ASP A 137 -9.66 -17.77 -20.30
CA ASP A 137 -10.38 -16.82 -19.44
C ASP A 137 -9.45 -15.81 -18.80
N MET A 138 -8.26 -16.23 -18.36
CA MET A 138 -7.25 -15.33 -17.78
C MET A 138 -6.71 -14.35 -18.83
N MET A 139 -6.47 -14.83 -20.05
CA MET A 139 -6.05 -13.95 -21.15
C MET A 139 -7.17 -13.00 -21.57
N ASN A 140 -8.42 -13.46 -21.66
CA ASN A 140 -9.56 -12.60 -21.93
C ASN A 140 -9.73 -11.52 -20.84
N LEU A 141 -9.56 -11.88 -19.57
CA LEU A 141 -9.57 -10.88 -18.49
C LEU A 141 -8.47 -9.84 -18.69
N SER A 142 -7.24 -10.27 -19.00
CA SER A 142 -6.13 -9.35 -19.23
C SER A 142 -6.37 -8.40 -20.40
N LEU A 143 -6.99 -8.90 -21.49
CA LEU A 143 -7.36 -8.09 -22.65
C LEU A 143 -8.42 -7.03 -22.33
N VAL A 144 -9.34 -7.35 -21.41
CA VAL A 144 -10.44 -6.45 -21.02
C VAL A 144 -9.96 -5.33 -20.10
N ILE A 145 -8.99 -5.61 -19.21
CA ILE A 145 -8.53 -4.62 -18.22
C ILE A 145 -7.34 -3.79 -18.70
N ARG A 146 -6.55 -4.25 -19.68
CA ARG A 146 -5.35 -3.57 -20.15
C ARG A 146 -5.63 -2.19 -20.73
N ASP A 147 -4.64 -1.30 -20.70
CA ASP A 147 -4.67 -0.08 -21.50
C ASP A 147 -4.46 -0.41 -22.98
N THR A 148 -5.48 -0.14 -23.79
CA THR A 148 -5.45 -0.38 -25.23
C THR A 148 -4.53 0.57 -25.99
N LYS A 149 -4.11 1.68 -25.39
CA LYS A 149 -3.15 2.63 -25.97
C LYS A 149 -1.73 2.07 -26.00
N LEU A 150 -1.43 1.12 -25.09
CA LEU A 150 -0.12 0.47 -25.00
C LEU A 150 -0.10 -0.81 -25.82
N LYS A 151 0.94 -0.97 -26.67
CA LYS A 151 1.02 -2.12 -27.58
C LYS A 151 1.64 -3.35 -26.96
N ASP A 152 2.64 -3.22 -26.09
CA ASP A 152 3.48 -4.31 -25.58
C ASP A 152 3.37 -4.45 -24.05
N ASN A 153 2.13 -4.35 -23.52
CA ASN A 153 1.88 -4.34 -22.09
C ASN A 153 1.39 -5.67 -21.51
N LEU A 154 1.33 -6.73 -22.33
CA LEU A 154 0.92 -8.07 -21.86
C LEU A 154 2.09 -9.06 -21.85
N LEU A 155 2.21 -9.78 -20.73
CA LEU A 155 3.17 -10.85 -20.53
C LEU A 155 2.45 -12.11 -20.07
N ALA A 156 2.81 -13.28 -20.62
CA ALA A 156 2.36 -14.58 -20.15
C ALA A 156 3.57 -15.33 -19.57
N LEU A 157 3.44 -15.85 -18.37
CA LEU A 157 4.50 -16.56 -17.66
C LEU A 157 4.04 -17.97 -17.30
N HIS A 158 4.85 -18.96 -17.64
CA HIS A 158 4.77 -20.29 -17.07
C HIS A 158 6.06 -20.60 -16.29
N VAL A 159 5.91 -20.93 -15.00
CA VAL A 159 7.04 -21.31 -14.13
C VAL A 159 7.13 -22.83 -14.08
N ILE A 160 8.31 -23.35 -14.34
CA ILE A 160 8.66 -24.77 -14.24
C ILE A 160 9.47 -24.96 -12.97
N ASN A 161 9.03 -25.88 -12.09
CA ASN A 161 9.80 -26.23 -10.90
C ASN A 161 11.08 -26.98 -11.31
N ASP A 162 12.25 -26.53 -10.82
CA ASP A 162 13.57 -27.04 -11.21
C ASP A 162 13.81 -28.49 -10.76
N ASP A 163 13.07 -28.99 -9.78
CA ASP A 163 13.17 -30.39 -9.32
C ASP A 163 12.73 -31.42 -10.36
N SER A 164 12.18 -30.99 -11.50
CA SER A 164 11.61 -31.86 -12.52
C SER A 164 12.03 -31.48 -13.94
N THR A 165 13.30 -31.69 -14.28
CA THR A 165 13.88 -31.54 -15.63
C THR A 165 13.42 -32.59 -16.61
N SER A 166 12.14 -32.64 -16.94
CA SER A 166 11.66 -33.55 -18.04
C SER A 166 11.31 -32.73 -19.28
N ASP A 167 11.67 -33.22 -20.46
CA ASP A 167 11.30 -32.64 -21.74
C ASP A 167 9.79 -32.45 -21.87
N ASN A 168 9.00 -33.26 -21.16
CA ASN A 168 7.55 -33.13 -21.07
C ASN A 168 7.08 -31.79 -20.51
N LEU A 169 7.76 -31.24 -19.48
CA LEU A 169 7.39 -29.96 -18.87
C LEU A 169 7.72 -28.78 -19.80
N ARG A 170 8.79 -28.88 -20.57
CA ARG A 170 9.11 -27.89 -21.60
C ARG A 170 8.04 -27.88 -22.71
N MET A 171 7.62 -29.04 -23.16
CA MET A 171 6.54 -29.13 -24.13
C MET A 171 5.22 -28.62 -23.59
N GLN A 172 4.92 -28.91 -22.33
CA GLN A 172 3.73 -28.39 -21.65
C GLN A 172 3.77 -26.86 -21.54
N SER A 173 4.91 -26.27 -21.11
CA SER A 173 5.10 -24.83 -21.05
C SER A 173 4.85 -24.17 -22.42
N LYS A 174 5.44 -24.73 -23.46
CA LYS A 174 5.25 -24.24 -24.82
C LYS A 174 3.77 -24.27 -25.26
N ARG A 175 3.05 -25.36 -25.00
CA ARG A 175 1.61 -25.46 -25.28
C ARG A 175 0.78 -24.41 -24.53
N TYR A 176 1.09 -24.15 -23.27
CA TYR A 176 0.36 -23.14 -22.48
C TYR A 176 0.59 -21.74 -23.03
N LEU A 177 1.83 -21.40 -23.36
CA LEU A 177 2.18 -20.11 -23.94
C LEU A 177 1.62 -19.95 -25.35
N GLU A 178 1.62 -21.00 -26.18
CA GLU A 178 0.98 -21.01 -27.49
C GLU A 178 -0.54 -20.78 -27.39
N LYS A 179 -1.22 -21.44 -26.43
CA LYS A 179 -2.66 -21.23 -26.19
C LYS A 179 -2.94 -19.78 -25.77
N ALA A 180 -2.11 -19.20 -24.90
CA ALA A 180 -2.22 -17.78 -24.51
C ALA A 180 -2.00 -16.84 -25.71
N ALA A 181 -1.02 -17.14 -26.55
CA ALA A 181 -0.72 -16.37 -27.77
C ALA A 181 -1.86 -16.42 -28.79
N MET A 182 -2.53 -17.56 -28.96
CA MET A 182 -3.69 -17.66 -29.85
C MET A 182 -4.80 -16.69 -29.44
N THR A 183 -5.09 -16.59 -28.13
CA THR A 183 -6.11 -15.68 -27.62
C THR A 183 -5.75 -14.22 -27.88
N THR A 184 -4.50 -13.82 -27.65
CA THR A 184 -4.06 -12.43 -27.88
C THR A 184 -3.92 -12.10 -29.36
N THR A 185 -3.48 -13.04 -30.18
CA THR A 185 -3.40 -12.86 -31.63
C THR A 185 -4.79 -12.64 -32.25
N ALA A 186 -5.80 -13.37 -31.78
CA ALA A 186 -7.18 -13.15 -32.21
C ALA A 186 -7.69 -11.74 -31.89
N ALA A 187 -7.15 -11.10 -30.84
CA ALA A 187 -7.43 -9.72 -30.46
C ALA A 187 -6.45 -8.70 -31.08
N ASN A 188 -5.53 -9.14 -31.94
CA ASN A 188 -4.47 -8.30 -32.53
C ASN A 188 -3.59 -7.59 -31.49
N VAL A 189 -3.23 -8.31 -30.41
CA VAL A 189 -2.43 -7.80 -29.30
C VAL A 189 -1.13 -8.60 -29.19
N SER A 190 -0.01 -7.88 -29.04
CA SER A 190 1.31 -8.46 -28.80
C SER A 190 1.36 -9.12 -27.41
N LEU A 191 1.98 -10.31 -27.33
CA LEU A 191 2.17 -11.04 -26.08
C LEU A 191 3.63 -11.42 -25.93
N LYS A 192 4.28 -10.96 -24.85
CA LYS A 192 5.59 -11.42 -24.44
C LYS A 192 5.46 -12.75 -23.69
N GLN A 193 6.00 -13.83 -24.26
CA GLN A 193 5.97 -15.16 -23.67
C GLN A 193 7.21 -15.38 -22.81
N LEU A 194 7.03 -15.82 -21.57
CA LEU A 194 8.09 -16.09 -20.60
C LEU A 194 7.98 -17.50 -20.06
N THR A 195 9.08 -18.25 -20.11
CA THR A 195 9.25 -19.50 -19.38
C THR A 195 10.37 -19.30 -18.37
N ARG A 196 10.12 -19.68 -17.13
CA ARG A 196 11.10 -19.56 -16.05
C ARG A 196 11.26 -20.87 -15.30
N TYR A 197 12.50 -21.21 -15.01
CA TYR A 197 12.87 -22.28 -14.11
C TYR A 197 13.18 -21.69 -12.75
N ASP A 198 12.54 -22.17 -11.69
CA ASP A 198 12.78 -21.66 -10.33
C ASP A 198 12.48 -22.78 -9.30
N LEU A 199 13.00 -22.61 -8.08
CA LEU A 199 12.83 -23.57 -6.98
C LEU A 199 11.34 -23.76 -6.59
N ASN A 200 10.55 -22.70 -6.72
CA ASN A 200 9.11 -22.77 -6.53
C ASN A 200 8.37 -21.74 -7.39
N ILE A 201 7.09 -21.98 -7.60
CA ILE A 201 6.25 -21.15 -8.48
C ILE A 201 6.18 -19.68 -7.99
N ALA A 202 6.06 -19.46 -6.67
CA ALA A 202 5.94 -18.11 -6.13
C ALA A 202 7.22 -17.30 -6.37
N SER A 203 8.40 -17.88 -6.12
CA SER A 203 9.70 -17.23 -6.38
C SER A 203 9.87 -16.90 -7.85
N GLY A 204 9.54 -17.85 -8.74
CA GLY A 204 9.60 -17.63 -10.19
C GLY A 204 8.72 -16.48 -10.66
N ILE A 205 7.52 -16.34 -10.11
CA ILE A 205 6.63 -15.22 -10.40
C ILE A 205 7.23 -13.92 -9.86
N ILE A 206 7.67 -13.89 -8.59
CA ILE A 206 8.24 -12.70 -7.95
C ILE A 206 9.45 -12.17 -8.72
N HIS A 207 10.37 -13.04 -9.12
CA HIS A 207 11.53 -12.66 -9.92
C HIS A 207 11.12 -12.11 -11.29
N SER A 208 10.18 -12.78 -11.98
CA SER A 208 9.71 -12.31 -13.29
C SER A 208 9.01 -10.96 -13.23
N VAL A 209 8.23 -10.70 -12.17
CA VAL A 209 7.58 -9.41 -11.93
C VAL A 209 8.62 -8.30 -11.76
N LYS A 210 9.65 -8.53 -10.95
CA LYS A 210 10.73 -7.56 -10.70
C LYS A 210 11.57 -7.30 -11.94
N GLU A 211 11.97 -8.34 -12.66
CA GLU A 211 12.81 -8.24 -13.86
C GLU A 211 12.13 -7.52 -15.03
N ASN A 212 10.81 -7.64 -15.14
CA ASN A 212 10.04 -7.02 -16.21
C ASN A 212 9.30 -5.73 -15.80
N GLU A 213 9.47 -5.29 -14.54
CA GLU A 213 8.79 -4.10 -13.98
C GLU A 213 7.27 -4.19 -14.15
N VAL A 214 6.70 -5.33 -13.77
CA VAL A 214 5.28 -5.61 -13.90
C VAL A 214 4.49 -4.81 -12.86
N THR A 215 3.42 -4.16 -13.30
CA THR A 215 2.56 -3.34 -12.44
C THR A 215 1.34 -4.08 -11.91
N SER A 216 0.88 -5.10 -12.64
CA SER A 216 -0.29 -5.89 -12.25
C SER A 216 -0.10 -7.36 -12.63
N ILE A 217 -0.43 -8.28 -11.73
CA ILE A 217 -0.36 -9.71 -11.99
C ILE A 217 -1.75 -10.35 -11.91
N ILE A 218 -2.07 -11.21 -12.88
CA ILE A 218 -3.27 -12.05 -12.86
C ILE A 218 -2.84 -13.49 -12.56
N THR A 219 -3.43 -14.08 -11.52
CA THR A 219 -3.22 -15.48 -11.16
C THR A 219 -4.54 -16.18 -10.87
N GLY A 220 -4.61 -17.47 -11.19
CA GLY A 220 -5.76 -18.30 -10.84
C GLY A 220 -5.81 -18.60 -9.34
N LEU A 221 -7.02 -18.72 -8.79
CA LEU A 221 -7.21 -19.19 -7.43
C LEU A 221 -6.79 -20.65 -7.30
N HIS A 222 -5.76 -20.91 -6.49
CA HIS A 222 -5.31 -22.27 -6.20
C HIS A 222 -6.29 -23.00 -5.27
N ARG A 223 -6.53 -24.26 -5.54
CA ARG A 223 -7.30 -25.11 -4.62
C ARG A 223 -6.52 -25.25 -3.30
N LYS A 224 -7.22 -25.19 -2.17
CA LYS A 224 -6.63 -25.47 -0.87
C LYS A 224 -6.14 -26.93 -0.86
N ALA A 225 -4.88 -27.13 -0.53
CA ALA A 225 -4.32 -28.47 -0.35
C ALA A 225 -4.65 -29.03 1.05
N ASN A 226 -4.69 -28.15 2.07
CA ASN A 226 -4.95 -28.51 3.47
C ASN A 226 -5.90 -27.53 4.17
N ILE A 227 -6.52 -27.96 5.28
CA ILE A 227 -7.43 -27.15 6.11
C ILE A 227 -6.71 -25.95 6.74
N THR A 228 -5.39 -26.05 6.95
CA THR A 228 -4.53 -25.02 7.53
C THR A 228 -4.10 -23.94 6.53
N ASP A 229 -4.34 -24.13 5.24
CA ASP A 229 -3.96 -23.15 4.22
C ASP A 229 -4.80 -21.90 4.34
N SER A 230 -4.18 -20.73 4.03
CA SER A 230 -4.88 -19.45 3.95
C SER A 230 -6.05 -19.54 2.96
N TYR A 231 -7.04 -18.65 3.10
CA TYR A 231 -8.22 -18.63 2.24
C TYR A 231 -7.86 -18.60 0.74
N PHE A 232 -6.82 -17.87 0.37
CA PHE A 232 -6.32 -17.75 -1.00
C PHE A 232 -5.25 -18.79 -1.39
N GLY A 233 -4.84 -19.67 -0.46
CA GLY A 233 -3.78 -20.64 -0.67
C GLY A 233 -2.37 -20.06 -0.43
N MET A 234 -1.39 -20.99 -0.35
CA MET A 234 0.01 -20.66 -0.03
C MET A 234 0.67 -19.77 -1.10
N LEU A 235 0.34 -20.00 -2.38
CA LEU A 235 0.87 -19.21 -3.49
C LEU A 235 0.52 -17.73 -3.35
N ALA A 236 -0.77 -17.42 -3.18
CA ALA A 236 -1.23 -16.04 -3.05
C ALA A 236 -0.66 -15.36 -1.80
N GLY A 237 -0.55 -16.10 -0.68
CA GLY A 237 0.07 -15.58 0.54
C GLY A 237 1.55 -15.21 0.35
N ASN A 238 2.31 -15.98 -0.42
CA ASN A 238 3.70 -15.68 -0.74
C ASN A 238 3.84 -14.51 -1.72
N LEU A 239 2.95 -14.41 -2.71
CA LEU A 239 2.92 -13.28 -3.65
C LEU A 239 2.60 -11.97 -2.93
N LEU A 240 1.61 -11.94 -2.04
CA LEU A 240 1.25 -10.76 -1.24
C LEU A 240 2.39 -10.27 -0.35
N LYS A 241 3.26 -11.17 0.14
CA LYS A 241 4.44 -10.80 0.94
C LYS A 241 5.64 -10.35 0.10
N GLY A 242 5.75 -10.86 -1.12
CA GLY A 242 6.93 -10.68 -1.97
C GLY A 242 6.81 -9.59 -3.05
N LEU A 243 5.62 -9.09 -3.30
CA LEU A 243 5.32 -8.13 -4.37
C LEU A 243 4.68 -6.84 -3.84
N ASN A 244 5.05 -5.72 -4.45
CA ASN A 244 4.46 -4.40 -4.23
C ASN A 244 3.67 -3.92 -5.46
N CYS A 245 3.12 -4.84 -6.25
CA CYS A 245 2.27 -4.54 -7.40
C CYS A 245 0.84 -5.03 -7.15
N GLU A 246 -0.08 -4.65 -8.02
CA GLU A 246 -1.45 -5.15 -7.96
C GLU A 246 -1.51 -6.66 -8.21
N ILE A 247 -2.26 -7.39 -7.39
CA ILE A 247 -2.45 -8.83 -7.52
C ILE A 247 -3.93 -9.12 -7.74
N ILE A 248 -4.26 -9.62 -8.92
CA ILE A 248 -5.61 -10.03 -9.30
C ILE A 248 -5.70 -11.56 -9.18
N ILE A 249 -6.43 -12.03 -8.19
CA ILE A 249 -6.69 -13.46 -7.99
C ILE A 249 -8.04 -13.77 -8.62
N SER A 250 -8.04 -14.59 -9.68
CA SER A 250 -9.24 -14.88 -10.47
C SER A 250 -9.75 -16.30 -10.29
N LYS A 251 -11.07 -16.43 -10.28
CA LYS A 251 -11.77 -17.73 -10.35
C LYS A 251 -12.91 -17.59 -11.33
N PHE A 252 -12.82 -18.29 -12.44
CA PHE A 252 -13.81 -18.24 -13.51
C PHE A 252 -14.86 -19.33 -13.30
N LEU A 253 -16.14 -18.94 -13.33
CA LEU A 253 -17.30 -19.83 -13.33
C LEU A 253 -18.10 -19.68 -14.62
N ILE A 254 -17.94 -18.55 -15.29
CA ILE A 254 -18.51 -18.20 -16.59
C ILE A 254 -17.43 -17.49 -17.41
N PRO A 255 -17.48 -17.55 -18.75
CA PRO A 255 -16.56 -16.79 -19.60
C PRO A 255 -16.66 -15.29 -19.36
N VAL A 256 -15.52 -14.59 -19.34
CA VAL A 256 -15.43 -13.14 -19.05
C VAL A 256 -16.32 -12.31 -19.98
N ASN A 257 -16.40 -12.68 -21.25
CA ASN A 257 -17.19 -11.98 -22.28
C ASN A 257 -18.71 -12.09 -22.09
N THR A 258 -19.19 -12.94 -21.17
CA THR A 258 -20.61 -13.12 -20.88
C THR A 258 -21.09 -12.30 -19.68
N ILE A 259 -20.20 -11.57 -19.03
CA ILE A 259 -20.51 -10.77 -17.83
C ILE A 259 -21.36 -9.57 -18.23
N LYS A 260 -22.56 -9.44 -17.64
CA LYS A 260 -23.48 -8.32 -17.86
C LYS A 260 -23.55 -7.35 -16.69
N ARG A 261 -23.02 -7.74 -15.54
CA ARG A 261 -23.03 -6.94 -14.32
C ARG A 261 -21.81 -7.26 -13.47
N ILE A 262 -21.13 -6.25 -13.01
CA ILE A 262 -20.01 -6.36 -12.07
C ILE A 262 -20.46 -5.75 -10.73
N VAL A 263 -20.25 -6.47 -9.65
CA VAL A 263 -20.51 -6.00 -8.29
C VAL A 263 -19.20 -5.99 -7.53
N ILE A 264 -18.82 -4.82 -7.02
CA ILE A 264 -17.55 -4.58 -6.35
C ILE A 264 -17.81 -4.23 -4.89
N ALA A 265 -17.37 -5.07 -3.97
CA ALA A 265 -17.37 -4.77 -2.55
C ALA A 265 -16.03 -4.13 -2.18
N VAL A 266 -16.05 -2.86 -1.80
CA VAL A 266 -14.86 -2.08 -1.48
C VAL A 266 -14.71 -2.01 0.04
N PRO A 267 -13.57 -2.45 0.60
CA PRO A 267 -13.35 -2.37 2.04
C PRO A 267 -13.25 -0.93 2.52
N PRO A 268 -13.57 -0.65 3.80
CA PRO A 268 -13.38 0.66 4.39
C PRO A 268 -11.93 1.11 4.29
N LYS A 269 -11.71 2.40 3.99
CA LYS A 269 -10.38 3.02 3.87
C LYS A 269 -9.56 2.57 2.64
N ALA A 270 -10.18 1.91 1.66
CA ALA A 270 -9.50 1.54 0.42
C ALA A 270 -8.93 2.76 -0.34
N GLU A 271 -9.57 3.92 -0.19
CA GLU A 271 -9.15 5.20 -0.78
C GLU A 271 -7.78 5.70 -0.32
N TYR A 272 -7.23 5.13 0.75
CA TYR A 272 -5.89 5.46 1.26
C TYR A 272 -4.79 4.51 0.78
N GLU A 273 -5.15 3.45 0.06
CA GLU A 273 -4.20 2.49 -0.49
C GLU A 273 -3.61 3.01 -1.80
N SER A 274 -2.31 2.86 -1.98
CA SER A 274 -1.59 3.32 -3.19
C SER A 274 -2.09 2.65 -4.48
N GLY A 275 -2.64 1.45 -4.39
CA GLY A 275 -3.23 0.71 -5.52
C GLY A 275 -4.66 1.13 -5.89
N PHE A 276 -5.31 2.02 -5.10
CA PHE A 276 -6.71 2.40 -5.31
C PHE A 276 -7.00 2.93 -6.71
N PRO A 277 -6.24 3.86 -7.30
CA PRO A 277 -6.50 4.35 -8.64
C PRO A 277 -6.42 3.25 -9.70
N ARG A 278 -5.41 2.38 -9.62
CA ARG A 278 -5.14 1.35 -10.63
C ARG A 278 -6.25 0.31 -10.72
N TRP A 279 -6.66 -0.29 -9.61
CA TRP A 279 -7.74 -1.28 -9.65
C TRP A 279 -9.09 -0.66 -10.04
N LEU A 280 -9.35 0.60 -9.66
CA LEU A 280 -10.56 1.31 -10.06
C LEU A 280 -10.59 1.51 -11.58
N GLU A 281 -9.47 1.92 -12.16
CA GLU A 281 -9.33 2.08 -13.61
C GLU A 281 -9.53 0.75 -14.34
N HIS A 282 -8.99 -0.36 -13.82
CA HIS A 282 -9.23 -1.70 -14.39
C HIS A 282 -10.72 -2.06 -14.41
N PHE A 283 -11.47 -1.78 -13.35
CA PHE A 283 -12.92 -2.03 -13.34
C PHE A 283 -13.68 -1.09 -14.26
N CYS A 284 -13.29 0.17 -14.37
CA CYS A 284 -13.89 1.10 -15.33
C CYS A 284 -13.67 0.65 -16.78
N ARG A 285 -12.43 0.22 -17.11
CA ARG A 285 -12.11 -0.36 -18.42
C ARG A 285 -12.90 -1.63 -18.69
N MET A 286 -13.01 -2.51 -17.69
CA MET A 286 -13.80 -3.72 -17.78
C MET A 286 -15.28 -3.42 -18.04
N GLY A 287 -15.87 -2.45 -17.32
CA GLY A 287 -17.23 -2.00 -17.54
C GLY A 287 -17.47 -1.44 -18.95
N SER A 288 -16.54 -0.62 -19.43
CA SER A 288 -16.57 -0.01 -20.76
C SER A 288 -16.41 -1.05 -21.87
N THR A 289 -15.39 -1.93 -21.76
CA THR A 289 -15.08 -2.95 -22.77
C THR A 289 -16.19 -3.99 -22.91
N LEU A 290 -16.75 -4.45 -21.80
CA LEU A 290 -17.83 -5.43 -21.78
C LEU A 290 -19.23 -4.82 -21.98
N GLY A 291 -19.35 -3.49 -21.97
CA GLY A 291 -20.63 -2.80 -22.03
C GLY A 291 -21.56 -3.18 -20.86
N CYS A 292 -21.01 -3.46 -19.69
CA CYS A 292 -21.74 -3.96 -18.53
C CYS A 292 -21.87 -2.90 -17.42
N ARG A 293 -22.86 -3.09 -16.54
CA ARG A 293 -23.06 -2.19 -15.40
C ARG A 293 -22.12 -2.56 -14.27
N VAL A 294 -21.44 -1.55 -13.70
CA VAL A 294 -20.57 -1.70 -12.54
C VAL A 294 -21.25 -1.07 -11.33
N HIS A 295 -21.36 -1.83 -10.24
CA HIS A 295 -21.95 -1.39 -8.99
C HIS A 295 -20.94 -1.48 -7.87
N PHE A 296 -20.67 -0.38 -7.20
CA PHE A 296 -19.77 -0.32 -6.04
C PHE A 296 -20.56 -0.33 -4.74
N PHE A 297 -20.17 -1.20 -3.82
CA PHE A 297 -20.65 -1.24 -2.44
C PHE A 297 -19.51 -0.82 -1.53
N ALA A 298 -19.61 0.35 -0.94
CA ALA A 298 -18.61 0.95 -0.08
C ALA A 298 -19.25 1.70 1.07
N ASN A 299 -18.47 2.07 2.08
CA ASN A 299 -18.91 3.00 3.11
C ASN A 299 -19.09 4.42 2.52
N GLU A 300 -19.73 5.32 3.28
CA GLU A 300 -20.05 6.68 2.83
C GLU A 300 -18.80 7.48 2.42
N GLN A 301 -17.70 7.38 3.19
CA GLN A 301 -16.46 8.10 2.92
C GLN A 301 -15.80 7.61 1.63
N THR A 302 -15.67 6.29 1.47
CA THR A 302 -15.10 5.68 0.25
C THR A 302 -15.99 5.94 -0.96
N THR A 303 -17.34 5.94 -0.79
CA THR A 303 -18.29 6.25 -1.87
C THR A 303 -18.11 7.67 -2.38
N ALA A 304 -17.99 8.65 -1.48
CA ALA A 304 -17.73 10.04 -1.86
C ALA A 304 -16.44 10.17 -2.70
N ARG A 305 -15.40 9.40 -2.36
CA ARG A 305 -14.16 9.39 -3.13
C ARG A 305 -14.32 8.71 -4.49
N LEU A 306 -15.03 7.57 -4.56
CA LEU A 306 -15.33 6.88 -5.82
C LEU A 306 -16.07 7.81 -6.81
N GLN A 307 -17.02 8.61 -6.34
CA GLN A 307 -17.75 9.58 -7.17
C GLN A 307 -16.88 10.68 -7.79
N THR A 308 -15.72 10.97 -7.22
CA THR A 308 -14.77 11.94 -7.80
C THR A 308 -13.92 11.35 -8.92
N TRP A 309 -13.93 10.02 -9.08
CA TRP A 309 -13.13 9.30 -10.07
C TRP A 309 -13.96 8.77 -11.26
N ILE A 310 -15.25 8.54 -11.05
CA ILE A 310 -16.20 8.02 -12.04
C ILE A 310 -17.03 9.16 -12.62
#